data_6c4e4d9be0c97e9b478d54a6ad5ebf02
#
_entry.id   6c4e4d9be0c97e9b478d54a6ad5ebf02
#
_cell.length_a   1.000
_cell.length_b   1.000
_cell.length_c   1.000
_cell.angle_alpha   90.00
_cell.angle_beta   90.00
_cell.angle_gamma   90.00
#
_symmetry.space_group_name_H-M   'P 1'
#
loop_
_entity.id
_entity.type
_entity.pdbx_description
1 polymer ?
#
loop_
_entity_poly.entity_id
_entity_poly.type
_entity_poly.pdbx_seq_one_letter_code
_entity_poly.pdbx_strand_id
1 'polypeptide(L)'
;MAPNQRPKVVITGASRGIGRGCARAFGTQGAEVVLVARNLDELQRAVDEIVSEGGCASAVACDVTNAEEVRSLFGGLERCDVLINNAGMNRPQPFLDVDLATLDELLSLNVRSMFIAAQAAARLMARQHSGVIINMSSQMGHVGAANRSVYCTTKHAIEGLTKALAVELAPLGIRVNAVAPTYVETPLTRPFLENEAFRGEVLQRIPLGRIGTVAEVVAAVMFLASPAASLITGTSLLVDGGYTAQ
;
A
#
# COMPACT_ATOMS: atom_id res chain seq x y z
N MET A 1 -3.97 15.68 -18.66
CA MET A 1 -4.88 14.57 -18.98
C MET A 1 -5.77 14.98 -20.14
N ALA A 2 -5.99 14.10 -21.11
CA ALA A 2 -7.05 14.31 -22.09
C ALA A 2 -8.38 14.38 -21.32
N PRO A 3 -9.28 15.33 -21.65
CA PRO A 3 -10.43 15.67 -20.81
C PRO A 3 -11.51 14.59 -20.63
N ASN A 4 -11.31 13.39 -21.18
CA ASN A 4 -12.31 12.29 -21.16
C ASN A 4 -11.74 10.91 -20.78
N GLN A 5 -10.52 10.81 -20.26
CA GLN A 5 -9.91 9.52 -19.96
C GLN A 5 -9.96 9.23 -18.45
N ARG A 6 -10.56 8.10 -18.04
CA ARG A 6 -10.58 7.63 -16.66
C ARG A 6 -9.15 7.40 -16.15
N PRO A 7 -8.76 7.84 -14.95
CA PRO A 7 -7.45 7.52 -14.42
C PRO A 7 -7.30 6.01 -14.21
N LYS A 8 -6.15 5.44 -14.58
CA LYS A 8 -5.83 4.02 -14.38
C LYS A 8 -5.04 3.85 -13.09
N VAL A 9 -5.58 3.05 -12.17
CA VAL A 9 -5.02 2.81 -10.84
C VAL A 9 -4.65 1.35 -10.70
N VAL A 10 -3.39 1.07 -10.38
CA VAL A 10 -2.90 -0.29 -10.09
C VAL A 10 -2.72 -0.44 -8.59
N ILE A 11 -3.28 -1.51 -8.00
CA ILE A 11 -3.24 -1.74 -6.55
C ILE A 11 -2.73 -3.15 -6.27
N THR A 12 -1.57 -3.26 -5.62
CA THR A 12 -1.02 -4.55 -5.18
C THR A 12 -1.61 -4.96 -3.83
N GLY A 13 -1.80 -6.27 -3.62
CA GLY A 13 -2.45 -6.79 -2.41
C GLY A 13 -3.92 -6.36 -2.31
N ALA A 14 -4.63 -6.30 -3.45
CA ALA A 14 -5.97 -5.73 -3.55
C ALA A 14 -7.12 -6.70 -3.20
N SER A 15 -6.82 -7.98 -2.89
CA SER A 15 -7.87 -8.99 -2.64
C SER A 15 -8.64 -8.77 -1.32
N ARG A 16 -8.05 -8.06 -0.35
CA ARG A 16 -8.63 -7.84 1.00
C ARG A 16 -8.10 -6.60 1.69
N GLY A 17 -8.69 -6.26 2.85
CA GLY A 17 -8.22 -5.22 3.75
C GLY A 17 -8.11 -3.85 3.09
N ILE A 18 -7.01 -3.14 3.36
CA ILE A 18 -6.77 -1.78 2.88
C ILE A 18 -6.74 -1.72 1.34
N GLY A 19 -6.05 -2.68 0.69
CA GLY A 19 -5.96 -2.70 -0.77
C GLY A 19 -7.33 -2.82 -1.46
N ARG A 20 -8.22 -3.70 -0.95
CA ARG A 20 -9.61 -3.82 -1.45
C ARG A 20 -10.41 -2.55 -1.17
N GLY A 21 -10.23 -1.95 0.00
CA GLY A 21 -10.87 -0.68 0.34
C GLY A 21 -10.45 0.45 -0.62
N CYS A 22 -9.15 0.55 -0.95
CA CYS A 22 -8.65 1.48 -1.95
C CYS A 22 -9.25 1.19 -3.33
N ALA A 23 -9.27 -0.09 -3.76
CA ALA A 23 -9.82 -0.47 -5.05
C ALA A 23 -11.29 -0.04 -5.21
N ARG A 24 -12.10 -0.29 -4.18
CA ARG A 24 -13.50 0.14 -4.18
C ARG A 24 -13.63 1.66 -4.25
N ALA A 25 -12.85 2.40 -3.44
CA ALA A 25 -12.93 3.86 -3.41
C ALA A 25 -12.52 4.50 -4.75
N PHE A 26 -11.46 4.02 -5.39
CA PHE A 26 -11.07 4.51 -6.71
C PHE A 26 -12.07 4.13 -7.79
N GLY A 27 -12.56 2.88 -7.80
CA GLY A 27 -13.53 2.40 -8.78
C GLY A 27 -14.85 3.18 -8.74
N THR A 28 -15.40 3.42 -7.55
CA THR A 28 -16.65 4.19 -7.37
C THR A 28 -16.47 5.69 -7.68
N GLN A 29 -15.24 6.21 -7.65
CA GLN A 29 -14.93 7.57 -8.11
C GLN A 29 -14.62 7.65 -9.61
N GLY A 30 -14.86 6.57 -10.36
CA GLY A 30 -14.77 6.56 -11.82
C GLY A 30 -13.38 6.23 -12.38
N ALA A 31 -12.44 5.77 -11.56
CA ALA A 31 -11.17 5.25 -12.04
C ALA A 31 -11.34 3.85 -12.66
N GLU A 32 -10.44 3.49 -13.57
CA GLU A 32 -10.22 2.12 -14.02
C GLU A 32 -9.20 1.45 -13.10
N VAL A 33 -9.63 0.46 -12.31
CA VAL A 33 -8.81 -0.13 -11.27
C VAL A 33 -8.32 -1.51 -11.67
N VAL A 34 -7.00 -1.73 -11.62
CA VAL A 34 -6.36 -3.04 -11.81
C VAL A 34 -6.01 -3.59 -10.43
N LEU A 35 -6.75 -4.60 -10.00
CA LEU A 35 -6.55 -5.30 -8.74
C LEU A 35 -5.52 -6.42 -8.92
N VAL A 36 -4.45 -6.39 -8.11
CA VAL A 36 -3.33 -7.32 -8.23
C VAL A 36 -3.14 -8.09 -6.93
N ALA A 37 -3.21 -9.43 -6.99
CA ALA A 37 -2.85 -10.35 -5.92
C ALA A 37 -2.66 -11.77 -6.48
N ARG A 38 -2.26 -12.73 -5.65
CA ARG A 38 -2.04 -14.12 -6.09
C ARG A 38 -3.32 -14.92 -6.30
N ASN A 39 -4.35 -14.65 -5.49
CA ASN A 39 -5.62 -15.39 -5.53
C ASN A 39 -6.62 -14.69 -6.44
N LEU A 40 -6.85 -15.29 -7.63
CA LEU A 40 -7.75 -14.75 -8.64
C LEU A 40 -9.20 -14.73 -8.19
N ASP A 41 -9.66 -15.76 -7.46
CA ASP A 41 -11.06 -15.85 -7.01
C ASP A 41 -11.40 -14.76 -5.98
N GLU A 42 -10.45 -14.44 -5.08
CA GLU A 42 -10.63 -13.30 -4.15
C GLU A 42 -10.64 -11.97 -4.89
N LEU A 43 -9.79 -11.82 -5.91
CA LEU A 43 -9.77 -10.61 -6.74
C LEU A 43 -11.07 -10.45 -7.52
N GLN A 44 -11.58 -11.55 -8.11
CA GLN A 44 -12.82 -11.51 -8.89
C GLN A 44 -14.00 -11.07 -8.03
N ARG A 45 -14.12 -11.60 -6.80
CA ARG A 45 -15.16 -11.12 -5.86
C ARG A 45 -15.06 -9.63 -5.56
N ALA A 46 -13.84 -9.09 -5.44
CA ALA A 46 -13.65 -7.66 -5.24
C ALA A 46 -13.99 -6.84 -6.49
N VAL A 47 -13.70 -7.37 -7.68
CA VAL A 47 -14.09 -6.77 -8.97
C VAL A 47 -15.61 -6.73 -9.09
N ASP A 48 -16.28 -7.86 -8.84
CA ASP A 48 -17.75 -7.97 -8.96
C ASP A 48 -18.48 -6.97 -8.06
N GLU A 49 -17.97 -6.76 -6.82
CA GLU A 49 -18.49 -5.72 -5.92
C GLU A 49 -18.33 -4.32 -6.51
N ILE A 50 -17.13 -3.97 -6.99
CA ILE A 50 -16.87 -2.65 -7.57
C ILE A 50 -17.76 -2.41 -8.80
N VAL A 51 -17.89 -3.42 -9.66
CA VAL A 51 -18.73 -3.33 -10.86
C VAL A 51 -20.21 -3.22 -10.50
N SER A 52 -20.68 -3.95 -9.48
CA SER A 52 -22.08 -3.85 -9.03
C SER A 52 -22.42 -2.46 -8.46
N GLU A 53 -21.43 -1.73 -7.98
CA GLU A 53 -21.54 -0.34 -7.53
C GLU A 53 -21.34 0.70 -8.66
N GLY A 54 -21.26 0.25 -9.93
CA GLY A 54 -21.08 1.10 -11.09
C GLY A 54 -19.65 1.51 -11.40
N GLY A 55 -18.67 0.95 -10.68
CA GLY A 55 -17.24 1.19 -10.92
C GLY A 55 -16.67 0.37 -12.07
N CYS A 56 -15.38 0.60 -12.39
CA CYS A 56 -14.64 -0.12 -13.43
C CYS A 56 -13.41 -0.77 -12.81
N ALA A 57 -13.33 -2.10 -12.85
CA ALA A 57 -12.25 -2.85 -12.25
C ALA A 57 -11.92 -4.11 -13.05
N SER A 58 -10.67 -4.57 -12.97
CA SER A 58 -10.19 -5.83 -13.52
C SER A 58 -9.27 -6.53 -12.54
N ALA A 59 -9.22 -7.86 -12.61
CA ALA A 59 -8.37 -8.70 -11.76
C ALA A 59 -7.16 -9.21 -12.54
N VAL A 60 -5.98 -9.16 -11.94
CA VAL A 60 -4.74 -9.75 -12.48
C VAL A 60 -4.08 -10.59 -11.38
N ALA A 61 -4.04 -11.90 -11.60
CA ALA A 61 -3.27 -12.80 -10.75
C ALA A 61 -1.76 -12.56 -10.99
N CYS A 62 -1.04 -12.16 -9.95
CA CYS A 62 0.39 -11.88 -10.02
C CYS A 62 1.03 -12.06 -8.64
N ASP A 63 2.11 -12.82 -8.58
CA ASP A 63 3.00 -12.81 -7.43
C ASP A 63 3.96 -11.63 -7.54
N VAL A 64 3.75 -10.60 -6.74
CA VAL A 64 4.57 -9.38 -6.75
C VAL A 64 6.04 -9.62 -6.36
N THR A 65 6.38 -10.78 -5.79
CA THR A 65 7.77 -11.17 -5.51
C THR A 65 8.48 -11.71 -6.76
N ASN A 66 7.71 -12.11 -7.79
CA ASN A 66 8.21 -12.55 -9.08
C ASN A 66 8.37 -11.34 -10.03
N ALA A 67 9.61 -10.96 -10.31
CA ALA A 67 9.91 -9.79 -11.12
C ALA A 67 9.42 -9.90 -12.57
N GLU A 68 9.36 -11.12 -13.15
CA GLU A 68 8.88 -11.34 -14.51
C GLU A 68 7.36 -11.14 -14.59
N GLU A 69 6.61 -11.65 -13.61
CA GLU A 69 5.16 -11.43 -13.56
C GLU A 69 4.83 -9.93 -13.41
N VAL A 70 5.57 -9.22 -12.56
CA VAL A 70 5.40 -7.76 -12.42
C VAL A 70 5.74 -7.03 -13.72
N ARG A 71 6.83 -7.41 -14.40
CA ARG A 71 7.17 -6.81 -15.72
C ARG A 71 6.09 -7.09 -16.77
N SER A 72 5.58 -8.32 -16.82
CA SER A 72 4.49 -8.70 -17.73
C SER A 72 3.21 -7.89 -17.45
N LEU A 73 2.82 -7.76 -16.16
CA LEU A 73 1.67 -6.94 -15.75
C LEU A 73 1.79 -5.51 -16.28
N PHE A 74 2.86 -4.81 -15.95
CA PHE A 74 3.03 -3.41 -16.37
C PHE A 74 3.33 -3.26 -17.86
N GLY A 75 3.96 -4.27 -18.50
CA GLY A 75 4.17 -4.31 -19.94
C GLY A 75 2.87 -4.43 -20.76
N GLY A 76 1.84 -5.02 -20.18
CA GLY A 76 0.50 -5.10 -20.76
C GLY A 76 -0.37 -3.85 -20.56
N LEU A 77 0.12 -2.85 -19.82
CA LEU A 77 -0.60 -1.61 -19.57
C LEU A 77 -0.12 -0.49 -20.52
N GLU A 78 -1.04 0.21 -21.14
CA GLU A 78 -0.74 1.41 -21.93
C GLU A 78 -0.36 2.60 -21.03
N ARG A 79 -0.94 2.67 -19.82
CA ARG A 79 -0.74 3.74 -18.84
C ARG A 79 -0.91 3.27 -17.41
N CYS A 80 -0.33 4.04 -16.47
CA CYS A 80 -0.57 3.92 -15.03
C CYS A 80 -0.54 5.35 -14.45
N ASP A 81 -1.65 5.82 -13.91
CA ASP A 81 -1.73 7.15 -13.30
C ASP A 81 -1.43 7.12 -11.82
N VAL A 82 -1.87 6.05 -11.16
CA VAL A 82 -1.64 5.83 -9.73
C VAL A 82 -1.21 4.40 -9.47
N LEU A 83 -0.15 4.21 -8.70
CA LEU A 83 0.22 2.94 -8.10
C LEU A 83 -0.03 3.00 -6.59
N ILE A 84 -0.85 2.08 -6.08
CA ILE A 84 -0.94 1.82 -4.63
C ILE A 84 -0.14 0.54 -4.33
N ASN A 85 1.03 0.74 -3.78
CA ASN A 85 2.00 -0.30 -3.48
C ASN A 85 1.71 -0.82 -2.06
N ASN A 86 0.73 -1.74 -1.95
CA ASN A 86 0.13 -2.13 -0.67
C ASN A 86 0.43 -3.59 -0.27
N ALA A 87 0.85 -4.46 -1.19
CA ALA A 87 1.18 -5.84 -0.85
C ALA A 87 2.22 -5.91 0.28
N GLY A 88 1.95 -6.71 1.29
CA GLY A 88 2.85 -6.86 2.42
C GLY A 88 2.30 -7.79 3.50
N MET A 89 3.17 -8.19 4.41
CA MET A 89 2.83 -9.06 5.54
C MET A 89 3.64 -8.69 6.78
N ASN A 90 3.17 -9.19 7.91
CA ASN A 90 3.89 -9.13 9.18
C ASN A 90 3.89 -10.51 9.83
N ARG A 91 5.04 -10.93 10.33
CA ARG A 91 5.23 -12.17 11.09
C ARG A 91 5.95 -11.84 12.40
N PRO A 92 5.19 -11.66 13.50
CA PRO A 92 5.77 -11.36 14.80
C PRO A 92 6.59 -12.53 15.34
N GLN A 93 7.85 -12.26 15.71
CA GLN A 93 8.74 -13.23 16.35
C GLN A 93 9.72 -12.50 17.29
N PRO A 94 10.09 -13.10 18.45
CA PRO A 94 11.23 -12.61 19.24
C PRO A 94 12.48 -12.54 18.36
N PHE A 95 13.31 -11.52 18.54
CA PHE A 95 14.48 -11.31 17.68
C PHE A 95 15.44 -12.50 17.64
N LEU A 96 15.63 -13.15 18.80
CA LEU A 96 16.53 -14.30 18.92
C LEU A 96 16.02 -15.56 18.20
N ASP A 97 14.71 -15.62 17.89
CA ASP A 97 14.06 -16.77 17.24
C ASP A 97 13.78 -16.53 15.75
N VAL A 98 14.16 -15.36 15.21
CA VAL A 98 13.97 -15.04 13.80
C VAL A 98 14.89 -15.91 12.95
N ASP A 99 14.32 -16.78 12.14
CA ASP A 99 15.07 -17.54 11.14
C ASP A 99 15.29 -16.74 9.84
N LEU A 100 16.32 -17.14 9.07
CA LEU A 100 16.66 -16.45 7.83
C LEU A 100 15.55 -16.56 6.76
N ALA A 101 14.78 -17.64 6.74
CA ALA A 101 13.68 -17.80 5.80
C ALA A 101 12.57 -16.76 6.06
N THR A 102 12.23 -16.50 7.33
CA THR A 102 11.31 -15.42 7.71
C THR A 102 11.86 -14.04 7.35
N LEU A 103 13.15 -13.79 7.59
CA LEU A 103 13.80 -12.54 7.19
C LEU A 103 13.71 -12.33 5.68
N ASP A 104 14.10 -13.33 4.89
CA ASP A 104 14.12 -13.26 3.42
C ASP A 104 12.71 -13.10 2.83
N GLU A 105 11.72 -13.83 3.38
CA GLU A 105 10.33 -13.71 2.95
C GLU A 105 9.77 -12.28 3.17
N LEU A 106 9.99 -11.69 4.35
CA LEU A 106 9.51 -10.35 4.64
C LEU A 106 10.25 -9.29 3.81
N LEU A 107 11.56 -9.40 3.64
CA LEU A 107 12.34 -8.51 2.78
C LEU A 107 11.90 -8.62 1.31
N SER A 108 11.69 -9.84 0.82
CA SER A 108 11.23 -10.09 -0.54
C SER A 108 9.85 -9.46 -0.79
N LEU A 109 8.88 -9.71 0.10
CA LEU A 109 7.52 -9.23 -0.08
C LEU A 109 7.36 -7.74 0.27
N ASN A 110 7.90 -7.27 1.41
CA ASN A 110 7.61 -5.91 1.87
C ASN A 110 8.52 -4.85 1.26
N VAL A 111 9.73 -5.22 0.77
CA VAL A 111 10.71 -4.25 0.25
C VAL A 111 10.97 -4.48 -1.22
N ARG A 112 11.51 -5.67 -1.58
CA ARG A 112 11.91 -5.95 -2.95
C ARG A 112 10.73 -5.86 -3.93
N SER A 113 9.57 -6.41 -3.58
CA SER A 113 8.38 -6.36 -4.43
C SER A 113 7.89 -4.93 -4.65
N MET A 114 7.88 -4.10 -3.60
CA MET A 114 7.48 -2.69 -3.70
C MET A 114 8.44 -1.89 -4.59
N PHE A 115 9.75 -2.16 -4.48
CA PHE A 115 10.74 -1.56 -5.36
C PHE A 115 10.48 -1.91 -6.83
N ILE A 116 10.28 -3.20 -7.15
CA ILE A 116 10.06 -3.68 -8.52
C ILE A 116 8.77 -3.09 -9.10
N ALA A 117 7.67 -3.09 -8.34
CA ALA A 117 6.41 -2.54 -8.79
C ALA A 117 6.50 -1.01 -9.00
N ALA A 118 7.14 -0.28 -8.07
CA ALA A 118 7.39 1.16 -8.20
C ALA A 118 8.22 1.46 -9.46
N GLN A 119 9.29 0.69 -9.72
CA GLN A 119 10.13 0.88 -10.90
C GLN A 119 9.34 0.62 -12.20
N ALA A 120 8.54 -0.44 -12.24
CA ALA A 120 7.74 -0.77 -13.42
C ALA A 120 6.68 0.31 -13.70
N ALA A 121 5.96 0.78 -12.67
CA ALA A 121 5.01 1.88 -12.79
C ALA A 121 5.69 3.20 -13.20
N ALA A 122 6.82 3.54 -12.57
CA ALA A 122 7.57 4.76 -12.86
C ALA A 122 8.01 4.85 -14.34
N ARG A 123 8.35 3.72 -14.97
CA ARG A 123 8.68 3.69 -16.42
C ARG A 123 7.48 4.08 -17.30
N LEU A 124 6.25 3.69 -16.93
CA LEU A 124 5.04 4.15 -17.62
C LEU A 124 4.79 5.63 -17.34
N MET A 125 4.81 6.03 -16.06
CA MET A 125 4.56 7.39 -15.61
C MET A 125 5.56 8.40 -16.18
N ALA A 126 6.84 8.01 -16.34
CA ALA A 126 7.86 8.85 -16.96
C ALA A 126 7.54 9.20 -18.42
N ARG A 127 7.02 8.23 -19.20
CA ARG A 127 6.57 8.48 -20.56
C ARG A 127 5.32 9.37 -20.63
N GLN A 128 4.50 9.32 -19.58
CA GLN A 128 3.30 10.17 -19.41
C GLN A 128 3.64 11.57 -18.90
N HIS A 129 4.86 11.80 -18.38
CA HIS A 129 5.26 12.98 -17.62
C HIS A 129 4.29 13.29 -16.46
N SER A 130 3.69 12.25 -15.87
CA SER A 130 2.70 12.37 -14.79
C SER A 130 2.52 11.04 -14.11
N GLY A 131 2.38 11.04 -12.78
CA GLY A 131 2.06 9.84 -12.02
C GLY A 131 2.07 10.07 -10.51
N VAL A 132 1.45 9.12 -9.79
CA VAL A 132 1.48 9.11 -8.33
C VAL A 132 1.77 7.69 -7.83
N ILE A 133 2.75 7.56 -6.95
CA ILE A 133 3.05 6.31 -6.24
C ILE A 133 2.76 6.51 -4.76
N ILE A 134 1.91 5.66 -4.19
CA ILE A 134 1.63 5.62 -2.75
C ILE A 134 2.14 4.28 -2.20
N ASN A 135 3.14 4.34 -1.33
CA ASN A 135 3.68 3.17 -0.66
C ASN A 135 2.96 2.97 0.69
N MET A 136 2.43 1.77 0.92
CA MET A 136 1.85 1.42 2.20
C MET A 136 2.96 1.09 3.20
N SER A 137 3.26 2.05 4.05
CA SER A 137 4.19 1.92 5.16
C SER A 137 3.47 1.44 6.43
N SER A 138 3.88 1.88 7.58
CA SER A 138 3.30 1.66 8.91
C SER A 138 3.88 2.68 9.88
N GLN A 139 3.19 2.97 11.00
CA GLN A 139 3.83 3.64 12.13
C GLN A 139 5.15 2.98 12.54
N MET A 140 5.28 1.65 12.33
CA MET A 140 6.51 0.89 12.58
C MET A 140 7.63 1.17 11.56
N GLY A 141 7.43 2.07 10.61
CA GLY A 141 8.46 2.72 9.80
C GLY A 141 9.06 3.95 10.47
N HIS A 142 8.52 4.37 11.63
CA HIS A 142 8.95 5.54 12.39
C HIS A 142 9.38 5.20 13.83
N VAL A 143 8.89 4.10 14.37
CA VAL A 143 9.19 3.63 15.74
C VAL A 143 9.48 2.14 15.77
N GLY A 144 10.15 1.69 16.84
CA GLY A 144 10.37 0.27 17.09
C GLY A 144 9.17 -0.39 17.78
N ALA A 145 9.09 -1.72 17.65
CA ALA A 145 8.12 -2.54 18.37
C ALA A 145 8.72 -3.90 18.72
N ALA A 146 8.45 -4.39 19.93
CA ALA A 146 8.89 -5.72 20.37
C ALA A 146 8.32 -6.81 19.44
N ASN A 147 9.11 -7.83 19.19
CA ASN A 147 8.77 -8.95 18.30
C ASN A 147 8.45 -8.55 16.84
N ARG A 148 8.96 -7.39 16.39
CA ARG A 148 8.69 -6.82 15.07
C ARG A 148 9.97 -6.36 14.36
N SER A 149 11.14 -6.85 14.77
CA SER A 149 12.43 -6.38 14.25
C SER A 149 12.47 -6.39 12.72
N VAL A 150 12.15 -7.52 12.09
CA VAL A 150 12.13 -7.62 10.62
C VAL A 150 11.08 -6.70 10.01
N TYR A 151 9.86 -6.67 10.55
CA TYR A 151 8.80 -5.80 10.03
C TYR A 151 9.16 -4.31 10.14
N CYS A 152 9.67 -3.87 11.29
CA CYS A 152 10.17 -2.50 11.46
C CYS A 152 11.27 -2.18 10.43
N THR A 153 12.24 -3.08 10.25
CA THR A 153 13.28 -2.93 9.22
C THR A 153 12.68 -2.73 7.84
N THR A 154 11.71 -3.57 7.45
CA THR A 154 11.08 -3.43 6.13
C THR A 154 10.34 -2.10 5.97
N LYS A 155 9.65 -1.63 7.01
CA LYS A 155 8.87 -0.39 6.93
C LYS A 155 9.76 0.86 6.97
N HIS A 156 10.86 0.86 7.73
CA HIS A 156 11.88 1.91 7.63
C HIS A 156 12.55 1.95 6.24
N ALA A 157 12.78 0.79 5.62
CA ALA A 157 13.27 0.74 4.24
C ALA A 157 12.30 1.42 3.25
N ILE A 158 10.97 1.25 3.43
CA ILE A 158 9.96 1.89 2.59
C ILE A 158 9.93 3.42 2.80
N GLU A 159 10.16 3.91 4.03
CA GLU A 159 10.31 5.36 4.27
C GLU A 159 11.50 5.93 3.51
N GLY A 160 12.65 5.24 3.54
CA GLY A 160 13.83 5.63 2.76
C GLY A 160 13.59 5.58 1.25
N LEU A 161 12.99 4.50 0.75
CA LEU A 161 12.62 4.35 -0.66
C LEU A 161 11.69 5.46 -1.13
N THR A 162 10.67 5.80 -0.34
CA THR A 162 9.71 6.86 -0.66
C THR A 162 10.41 8.21 -0.86
N LYS A 163 11.31 8.58 0.04
CA LYS A 163 12.06 9.84 -0.04
C LYS A 163 13.01 9.87 -1.26
N ALA A 164 13.73 8.77 -1.49
CA ALA A 164 14.65 8.67 -2.62
C ALA A 164 13.90 8.80 -3.96
N LEU A 165 12.82 8.04 -4.14
CA LEU A 165 12.02 8.09 -5.36
C LEU A 165 11.31 9.44 -5.55
N ALA A 166 10.89 10.09 -4.48
CA ALA A 166 10.29 11.43 -4.57
C ALA A 166 11.25 12.45 -5.16
N VAL A 167 12.52 12.43 -4.74
CA VAL A 167 13.55 13.35 -5.27
C VAL A 167 13.91 13.00 -6.72
N GLU A 168 14.11 11.70 -7.00
CA GLU A 168 14.57 11.24 -8.31
C GLU A 168 13.50 11.38 -9.40
N LEU A 169 12.22 11.15 -9.06
CA LEU A 169 11.14 11.11 -10.04
C LEU A 169 10.37 12.45 -10.17
N ALA A 170 10.56 13.40 -9.26
CA ALA A 170 9.89 14.70 -9.33
C ALA A 170 10.13 15.46 -10.66
N PRO A 171 11.36 15.49 -11.24
CA PRO A 171 11.58 16.11 -12.55
C PRO A 171 10.79 15.48 -13.70
N LEU A 172 10.29 14.25 -13.50
CA LEU A 172 9.45 13.52 -14.46
C LEU A 172 7.95 13.73 -14.22
N GLY A 173 7.57 14.63 -13.31
CA GLY A 173 6.18 14.90 -12.97
C GLY A 173 5.53 13.81 -12.10
N ILE A 174 6.32 12.99 -11.40
CA ILE A 174 5.84 11.86 -10.59
C ILE A 174 5.97 12.21 -9.12
N ARG A 175 4.89 12.09 -8.35
CA ARG A 175 4.89 12.22 -6.90
C ARG A 175 4.97 10.87 -6.23
N VAL A 176 5.75 10.76 -5.17
CA VAL A 176 5.89 9.52 -4.39
C VAL A 176 5.72 9.85 -2.92
N ASN A 177 4.73 9.22 -2.26
CA ASN A 177 4.45 9.39 -0.83
C ASN A 177 4.21 8.05 -0.15
N ALA A 178 4.27 8.03 1.17
CA ALA A 178 3.86 6.91 1.98
C ALA A 178 2.61 7.24 2.80
N VAL A 179 1.81 6.23 3.09
CA VAL A 179 0.78 6.25 4.14
C VAL A 179 1.23 5.27 5.22
N ALA A 180 1.25 5.70 6.46
CA ALA A 180 1.76 4.95 7.60
C ALA A 180 0.66 4.71 8.67
N PRO A 181 -0.18 3.68 8.50
CA PRO A 181 -1.24 3.36 9.45
C PRO A 181 -0.69 2.78 10.75
N THR A 182 -1.46 2.97 11.83
CA THR A 182 -1.38 2.15 13.05
C THR A 182 -2.12 0.82 12.87
N TYR A 183 -2.53 0.20 13.97
CA TYR A 183 -3.40 -0.97 13.93
C TYR A 183 -4.76 -0.59 13.34
N VAL A 184 -5.10 -1.24 12.23
CA VAL A 184 -6.36 -1.07 11.49
C VAL A 184 -7.11 -2.39 11.50
N GLU A 185 -8.40 -2.38 11.73
CA GLU A 185 -9.21 -3.59 11.72
C GLU A 185 -9.31 -4.15 10.30
N THR A 186 -8.60 -5.24 10.06
CA THR A 186 -8.53 -5.94 8.77
C THR A 186 -8.50 -7.44 9.00
N PRO A 187 -8.72 -8.29 7.98
CA PRO A 187 -8.50 -9.74 8.12
C PRO A 187 -7.09 -10.13 8.58
N LEU A 188 -6.08 -9.30 8.30
CA LEU A 188 -4.69 -9.53 8.72
C LEU A 188 -4.49 -9.28 10.22
N THR A 189 -5.13 -8.26 10.78
CA THR A 189 -4.92 -7.81 12.16
C THR A 189 -5.92 -8.40 13.15
N ARG A 190 -7.09 -8.81 12.67
CA ARG A 190 -8.17 -9.36 13.51
C ARG A 190 -7.71 -10.48 14.45
N PRO A 191 -6.94 -11.52 14.00
CA PRO A 191 -6.50 -12.59 14.89
C PRO A 191 -5.65 -12.10 16.08
N PHE A 192 -4.91 -11.01 15.91
CA PHE A 192 -4.11 -10.42 16.99
C PHE A 192 -4.99 -9.57 17.92
N LEU A 193 -5.96 -8.83 17.35
CA LEU A 193 -6.84 -7.94 18.09
C LEU A 193 -7.95 -8.67 18.87
N GLU A 194 -8.19 -9.94 18.59
CA GLU A 194 -9.08 -10.82 19.38
C GLU A 194 -8.47 -11.19 20.73
N ASN A 195 -7.13 -11.09 20.88
CA ASN A 195 -6.48 -11.20 22.18
C ASN A 195 -6.69 -9.90 22.97
N GLU A 196 -7.51 -9.94 24.02
CA GLU A 196 -7.88 -8.77 24.84
C GLU A 196 -6.69 -8.08 25.49
N ALA A 197 -5.71 -8.84 26.00
CA ALA A 197 -4.51 -8.28 26.61
C ALA A 197 -3.70 -7.48 25.58
N PHE A 198 -3.43 -8.07 24.41
CA PHE A 198 -2.74 -7.40 23.31
C PHE A 198 -3.52 -6.17 22.81
N ARG A 199 -4.85 -6.31 22.67
CA ARG A 199 -5.71 -5.18 22.29
C ARG A 199 -5.62 -4.04 23.30
N GLY A 200 -5.64 -4.35 24.60
CA GLY A 200 -5.47 -3.36 25.67
C GLY A 200 -4.13 -2.62 25.59
N GLU A 201 -3.03 -3.34 25.38
CA GLU A 201 -1.70 -2.74 25.18
C GLU A 201 -1.66 -1.81 23.96
N VAL A 202 -2.26 -2.23 22.86
CA VAL A 202 -2.34 -1.41 21.63
C VAL A 202 -3.13 -0.13 21.88
N LEU A 203 -4.29 -0.22 22.54
CA LEU A 203 -5.16 0.93 22.82
C LEU A 203 -4.51 1.95 23.75
N GLN A 204 -3.72 1.50 24.73
CA GLN A 204 -2.97 2.40 25.62
C GLN A 204 -1.92 3.23 24.89
N ARG A 205 -1.45 2.75 23.73
CA ARG A 205 -0.44 3.44 22.90
C ARG A 205 -1.06 4.33 21.80
N ILE A 206 -2.36 4.33 21.64
CA ILE A 206 -3.06 5.16 20.65
C ILE A 206 -3.79 6.27 21.41
N PRO A 207 -3.31 7.53 21.42
CA PRO A 207 -3.96 8.62 22.14
C PRO A 207 -5.44 8.83 21.83
N LEU A 208 -5.88 8.57 20.60
CA LEU A 208 -7.30 8.59 20.24
C LEU A 208 -8.12 7.41 20.83
N GLY A 209 -7.49 6.46 21.53
CA GLY A 209 -8.14 5.41 22.31
C GLY A 209 -8.90 4.36 21.51
N ARG A 210 -8.64 4.24 20.22
CA ARG A 210 -9.33 3.27 19.35
C ARG A 210 -8.45 2.73 18.21
N ILE A 211 -8.80 1.57 17.72
CA ILE A 211 -8.25 0.97 16.51
C ILE A 211 -8.72 1.77 15.29
N GLY A 212 -7.85 1.92 14.28
CA GLY A 212 -8.20 2.56 13.01
C GLY A 212 -9.12 1.68 12.16
N THR A 213 -9.81 2.32 11.22
CA THR A 213 -10.65 1.66 10.22
C THR A 213 -9.99 1.69 8.84
N VAL A 214 -10.37 0.76 7.96
CA VAL A 214 -9.92 0.76 6.56
C VAL A 214 -10.30 2.09 5.88
N ALA A 215 -11.49 2.62 6.16
CA ALA A 215 -11.97 3.87 5.55
C ALA A 215 -11.07 5.08 5.86
N GLU A 216 -10.50 5.17 7.07
CA GLU A 216 -9.62 6.27 7.45
C GLU A 216 -8.28 6.21 6.69
N VAL A 217 -7.74 5.01 6.49
CA VAL A 217 -6.52 4.82 5.69
C VAL A 217 -6.79 5.11 4.22
N VAL A 218 -7.93 4.64 3.71
CA VAL A 218 -8.36 4.90 2.32
C VAL A 218 -8.51 6.39 2.06
N ALA A 219 -9.09 7.16 3.00
CA ALA A 219 -9.22 8.62 2.87
C ALA A 219 -7.85 9.31 2.71
N ALA A 220 -6.84 8.89 3.48
CA ALA A 220 -5.47 9.40 3.36
C ALA A 220 -4.84 9.05 2.00
N VAL A 221 -5.02 7.82 1.53
CA VAL A 221 -4.55 7.38 0.21
C VAL A 221 -5.20 8.19 -0.90
N MET A 222 -6.53 8.36 -0.86
CA MET A 222 -7.29 9.13 -1.84
C MET A 222 -6.84 10.60 -1.88
N PHE A 223 -6.60 11.22 -0.71
CA PHE A 223 -6.07 12.58 -0.62
C PHE A 223 -4.71 12.68 -1.29
N LEU A 224 -3.74 11.85 -0.92
CA LEU A 224 -2.39 11.91 -1.49
C LEU A 224 -2.36 11.58 -2.99
N ALA A 225 -3.28 10.76 -3.48
CA ALA A 225 -3.41 10.46 -4.90
C ALA A 225 -4.07 11.59 -5.70
N SER A 226 -4.81 12.47 -5.05
CA SER A 226 -5.61 13.52 -5.68
C SER A 226 -4.77 14.76 -6.10
N PRO A 227 -5.33 15.64 -6.98
CA PRO A 227 -4.75 16.94 -7.29
C PRO A 227 -4.60 17.87 -6.08
N ALA A 228 -5.38 17.71 -5.03
CA ALA A 228 -5.26 18.49 -3.79
C ALA A 228 -3.90 18.31 -3.10
N ALA A 229 -3.20 17.20 -3.38
CA ALA A 229 -1.85 16.91 -2.89
C ALA A 229 -0.75 17.24 -3.93
N SER A 230 -0.99 18.11 -4.89
CA SER A 230 -0.09 18.37 -6.03
C SER A 230 1.32 18.85 -5.64
N LEU A 231 1.48 19.49 -4.49
CA LEU A 231 2.80 19.93 -3.97
C LEU A 231 3.36 18.97 -2.90
N ILE A 232 2.69 17.84 -2.66
CA ILE A 232 3.09 16.87 -1.63
C ILE A 232 3.82 15.70 -2.30
N THR A 233 5.13 15.57 -2.03
CA THR A 233 5.97 14.42 -2.43
C THR A 233 7.04 14.18 -1.39
N GLY A 234 7.45 12.93 -1.19
CA GLY A 234 8.46 12.50 -0.22
C GLY A 234 7.98 12.45 1.24
N THR A 235 6.68 12.68 1.49
CA THR A 235 6.12 12.62 2.84
C THR A 235 5.64 11.20 3.20
N SER A 236 5.62 10.96 4.50
CA SER A 236 4.90 9.83 5.11
C SER A 236 3.74 10.38 5.93
N LEU A 237 2.52 10.13 5.47
CA LEU A 237 1.31 10.56 6.17
C LEU A 237 0.93 9.52 7.22
N LEU A 238 1.15 9.86 8.49
CA LEU A 238 0.75 9.04 9.62
C LEU A 238 -0.77 9.02 9.77
N VAL A 239 -1.33 7.81 9.87
CA VAL A 239 -2.76 7.57 10.14
C VAL A 239 -2.81 6.67 11.38
N ASP A 240 -2.36 7.21 12.51
CA ASP A 240 -1.95 6.42 13.66
C ASP A 240 -2.62 6.80 14.99
N GLY A 241 -3.55 7.75 14.95
CA GLY A 241 -4.26 8.21 16.15
C GLY A 241 -3.34 8.82 17.21
N GLY A 242 -2.16 9.33 16.81
CA GLY A 242 -1.17 9.93 17.68
C GLY A 242 -0.16 8.93 18.26
N TYR A 243 -0.14 7.69 17.81
CA TYR A 243 0.76 6.64 18.33
C TYR A 243 2.24 7.07 18.31
N THR A 244 2.70 7.76 17.28
CA THR A 244 4.09 8.18 17.13
C THR A 244 4.37 9.59 17.62
N ALA A 245 3.37 10.29 18.14
CA ALA A 245 3.51 11.67 18.61
C ALA A 245 3.95 11.78 20.09
N GLN A 246 4.19 10.67 20.75
CA GLN A 246 4.55 10.55 22.17
C GLN A 246 5.87 9.80 22.38
#